data_1b8b2188ebbeaac27f70ac105fd35bb6
#
_entry.id   1b8b2188ebbeaac27f70ac105fd35bb6
#
_cell.length_a   1.000
_cell.length_b   1.000
_cell.length_c   1.000
_cell.angle_alpha   90.00
_cell.angle_beta   90.00
_cell.angle_gamma   90.00
#
_symmetry.space_group_name_H-M   'P 1'
#
loop_
_entity.id
_entity.type
_entity.pdbx_description
1 polymer ?
#
loop_
_entity_poly.entity_id
_entity_poly.type
_entity_poly.pdbx_seq_one_letter_code
_entity_poly.pdbx_strand_id
1 'polypeptide(L)'
;MCGSLVAMAMTRQLITLADGRTLDFFVSGDDGAPLVVDLPGTPEGHRLLPSLEEAAATTGVRIAALARPGYADSTRLPGRTVADVVPDVLAMADVLGVQQFAVMGTSGGGPHALACGALAGDRCVAVAVVSSVGPWAAEGLDFLDGMGEGNEVEFGAALEGEKQLRKLLVLWREEILAAGEQGTLASLQSVLSPPDQKVMTGEFARHMHESFQLALENGVDGWGDDDLAFTRPWGFDLARLGVPVFLWQGEQDLMVPPAHGRWLAEAVPNCRARLLPEDGHLTMLLNRPAEILADLAAELHGQD
;
A
#
# COMPACT_ATOMS: atom_id res chain seq x y z
N MET A 1 -33.17 -11.05 -10.94
CA MET A 1 -32.39 -12.28 -10.74
C MET A 1 -31.11 -11.84 -10.05
N CYS A 2 -31.01 -12.06 -8.75
CA CYS A 2 -29.82 -11.76 -7.97
C CYS A 2 -28.81 -12.88 -8.29
N GLY A 3 -27.87 -12.62 -9.20
CA GLY A 3 -26.74 -13.50 -9.42
C GLY A 3 -25.88 -13.47 -8.16
N SER A 4 -25.71 -14.61 -7.51
CA SER A 4 -24.71 -14.80 -6.47
C SER A 4 -23.35 -14.44 -7.08
N LEU A 5 -22.76 -13.32 -6.68
CA LEU A 5 -21.35 -13.04 -6.93
C LEU A 5 -20.56 -14.16 -6.22
N VAL A 6 -20.04 -15.09 -6.99
CA VAL A 6 -19.09 -16.08 -6.50
C VAL A 6 -17.82 -15.28 -6.20
N ALA A 7 -17.45 -15.16 -4.94
CA ALA A 7 -16.15 -14.61 -4.56
C ALA A 7 -15.07 -15.37 -5.37
N MET A 8 -14.35 -14.66 -6.21
CA MET A 8 -13.29 -15.27 -7.02
C MET A 8 -12.18 -15.72 -6.08
N ALA A 9 -11.80 -16.99 -6.17
CA ALA A 9 -10.84 -17.58 -5.25
C ALA A 9 -9.48 -16.88 -5.41
N MET A 10 -9.03 -16.22 -4.34
CA MET A 10 -7.69 -15.67 -4.25
C MET A 10 -6.67 -16.79 -4.18
N THR A 11 -5.67 -16.77 -5.04
CA THR A 11 -4.61 -17.79 -5.10
C THR A 11 -3.28 -17.18 -4.65
N ARG A 12 -2.66 -17.77 -3.62
CA ARG A 12 -1.30 -17.41 -3.18
C ARG A 12 -0.28 -18.09 -4.09
N GLN A 13 0.74 -17.33 -4.48
CA GLN A 13 1.85 -17.80 -5.29
C GLN A 13 3.18 -17.39 -4.67
N LEU A 14 4.16 -18.30 -4.76
CA LEU A 14 5.55 -18.10 -4.38
C LEU A 14 6.41 -18.30 -5.61
N ILE A 15 7.20 -17.31 -5.97
CA ILE A 15 8.14 -17.42 -7.10
C ILE A 15 9.57 -17.15 -6.64
N THR A 16 10.54 -17.72 -7.37
CA THR A 16 11.95 -17.41 -7.17
C THR A 16 12.36 -16.32 -8.16
N LEU A 17 12.85 -15.21 -7.64
CA LEU A 17 13.38 -14.10 -8.43
C LEU A 17 14.75 -14.43 -9.03
N ALA A 18 15.20 -13.63 -10.01
CA ALA A 18 16.48 -13.84 -10.69
C ALA A 18 17.71 -13.73 -9.75
N ASP A 19 17.58 -12.99 -8.65
CA ASP A 19 18.61 -12.86 -7.61
C ASP A 19 18.55 -13.95 -6.52
N GLY A 20 17.63 -14.91 -6.66
CA GLY A 20 17.45 -16.04 -5.73
C GLY A 20 16.52 -15.76 -4.56
N ARG A 21 15.99 -14.52 -4.41
CA ARG A 21 14.96 -14.22 -3.42
C ARG A 21 13.64 -14.91 -3.76
N THR A 22 12.82 -15.19 -2.75
CA THR A 22 11.42 -15.57 -2.91
C THR A 22 10.57 -14.32 -2.92
N LEU A 23 9.57 -14.28 -3.80
CA LEU A 23 8.50 -13.28 -3.81
C LEU A 23 7.17 -13.98 -3.56
N ASP A 24 6.41 -13.46 -2.60
CA ASP A 24 5.08 -13.92 -2.20
C ASP A 24 4.02 -12.93 -2.67
N PHE A 25 2.98 -13.42 -3.31
CA PHE A 25 1.85 -12.59 -3.73
C PHE A 25 0.55 -13.38 -3.82
N PHE A 26 -0.56 -12.69 -3.65
CA PHE A 26 -1.88 -13.21 -3.98
C PHE A 26 -2.35 -12.66 -5.32
N VAL A 27 -3.10 -13.45 -6.06
CA VAL A 27 -3.79 -13.01 -7.28
C VAL A 27 -5.25 -13.44 -7.23
N SER A 28 -6.15 -12.54 -7.61
CA SER A 28 -7.59 -12.79 -7.76
C SER A 28 -8.07 -12.36 -9.14
N GLY A 29 -9.20 -12.86 -9.57
CA GLY A 29 -9.80 -12.51 -10.86
C GLY A 29 -9.44 -13.46 -12.00
N ASP A 30 -10.00 -13.20 -13.19
CA ASP A 30 -9.82 -14.03 -14.38
C ASP A 30 -8.45 -13.78 -15.01
N ASP A 31 -7.77 -14.82 -15.48
CA ASP A 31 -6.42 -14.74 -16.05
C ASP A 31 -6.30 -13.80 -17.25
N GLY A 32 -7.38 -13.60 -17.99
CA GLY A 32 -7.42 -12.69 -19.16
C GLY A 32 -7.79 -11.24 -18.81
N ALA A 33 -8.17 -10.95 -17.57
CA ALA A 33 -8.55 -9.59 -17.18
C ALA A 33 -7.33 -8.67 -17.02
N PRO A 34 -7.46 -7.35 -17.30
CA PRO A 34 -6.42 -6.36 -17.05
C PRO A 34 -5.95 -6.39 -15.60
N LEU A 35 -4.63 -6.25 -15.38
CA LEU A 35 -4.02 -6.37 -14.06
C LEU A 35 -3.87 -5.03 -13.35
N VAL A 36 -4.33 -4.98 -12.10
CA VAL A 36 -3.94 -3.97 -11.12
C VAL A 36 -3.03 -4.64 -10.09
N VAL A 37 -1.85 -4.09 -9.89
CA VAL A 37 -0.94 -4.50 -8.82
C VAL A 37 -1.28 -3.71 -7.58
N ASP A 38 -1.55 -4.38 -6.47
CA ASP A 38 -1.80 -3.76 -5.17
C ASP A 38 -0.54 -3.83 -4.29
N LEU A 39 -0.14 -2.67 -3.79
CA LEU A 39 0.95 -2.50 -2.83
C LEU A 39 0.36 -2.05 -1.50
N PRO A 40 0.20 -2.98 -0.53
CA PRO A 40 -0.43 -2.70 0.76
C PRO A 40 0.28 -1.64 1.59
N GLY A 41 -0.37 -1.17 2.65
CA GLY A 41 0.20 -0.26 3.64
C GLY A 41 1.36 -0.84 4.45
N THR A 42 1.82 -0.11 5.45
CA THR A 42 2.90 -0.50 6.36
C THR A 42 2.40 -0.41 7.81
N PRO A 43 2.44 -1.53 8.58
CA PRO A 43 2.74 -2.90 8.17
C PRO A 43 1.45 -3.65 7.79
N GLU A 44 1.24 -3.93 6.54
CA GLU A 44 0.06 -4.70 6.09
C GLU A 44 0.46 -5.95 5.32
N GLY A 45 -0.35 -7.01 5.50
CA GLY A 45 -0.29 -8.20 4.68
C GLY A 45 -0.91 -7.96 3.30
N HIS A 46 -0.55 -8.79 2.37
CA HIS A 46 -0.95 -8.70 0.96
C HIS A 46 -2.27 -9.45 0.65
N ARG A 47 -3.14 -9.64 1.64
CA ARG A 47 -4.47 -10.21 1.45
C ARG A 47 -5.48 -9.10 1.19
N LEU A 48 -6.18 -9.18 0.08
CA LEU A 48 -7.13 -8.14 -0.35
C LEU A 48 -8.30 -7.98 0.62
N LEU A 49 -8.75 -6.75 0.77
CA LEU A 49 -10.02 -6.43 1.40
C LEU A 49 -11.18 -7.02 0.58
N PRO A 50 -12.22 -7.61 1.21
CA PRO A 50 -13.40 -8.11 0.49
C PRO A 50 -14.08 -7.06 -0.40
N SER A 51 -14.15 -5.80 0.05
CA SER A 51 -14.69 -4.68 -0.73
C SER A 51 -13.86 -4.37 -1.97
N LEU A 52 -12.54 -4.57 -1.91
CA LEU A 52 -11.66 -4.38 -3.05
C LEU A 52 -11.79 -5.53 -4.05
N GLU A 53 -11.96 -6.77 -3.58
CA GLU A 53 -12.26 -7.92 -4.46
C GLU A 53 -13.60 -7.74 -5.21
N GLU A 54 -14.64 -7.29 -4.51
CA GLU A 54 -15.95 -7.00 -5.10
C GLU A 54 -15.86 -5.87 -6.14
N ALA A 55 -15.12 -4.81 -5.82
CA ALA A 55 -14.87 -3.70 -6.73
C ALA A 55 -14.08 -4.15 -7.97
N ALA A 56 -13.09 -5.03 -7.83
CA ALA A 56 -12.34 -5.60 -8.94
C ALA A 56 -13.23 -6.41 -9.88
N ALA A 57 -14.08 -7.27 -9.33
CA ALA A 57 -15.06 -8.03 -10.11
C ALA A 57 -16.03 -7.11 -10.87
N THR A 58 -16.44 -5.99 -10.27
CA THR A 58 -17.37 -5.02 -10.87
C THR A 58 -16.71 -4.20 -11.98
N THR A 59 -15.44 -3.84 -11.83
CA THR A 59 -14.67 -3.05 -12.81
C THR A 59 -14.02 -3.89 -13.90
N GLY A 60 -14.09 -5.23 -13.77
CA GLY A 60 -13.55 -6.17 -14.76
C GLY A 60 -12.01 -6.24 -14.76
N VAL A 61 -11.37 -5.96 -13.64
CA VAL A 61 -9.93 -6.10 -13.47
C VAL A 61 -9.62 -7.29 -12.55
N ARG A 62 -8.42 -7.86 -12.67
CA ARG A 62 -7.83 -8.74 -11.66
C ARG A 62 -6.84 -7.97 -10.80
N ILE A 63 -6.63 -8.40 -9.57
CA ILE A 63 -5.68 -7.77 -8.66
C ILE A 63 -4.61 -8.76 -8.27
N ALA A 64 -3.35 -8.33 -8.28
CA ALA A 64 -2.25 -9.05 -7.64
C ALA A 64 -1.67 -8.21 -6.51
N ALA A 65 -1.82 -8.69 -5.27
CA ALA A 65 -1.30 -8.04 -4.08
C ALA A 65 0.05 -8.65 -3.69
N LEU A 66 1.07 -7.82 -3.56
CA LEU A 66 2.45 -8.24 -3.39
C LEU A 66 2.91 -8.02 -1.95
N ALA A 67 3.47 -9.07 -1.33
CA ALA A 67 4.25 -8.91 -0.10
C ALA A 67 5.61 -8.31 -0.43
N ARG A 68 5.85 -7.05 -0.02
CA ARG A 68 7.15 -6.42 -0.22
C ARG A 68 8.28 -7.19 0.49
N PRO A 69 9.56 -7.03 0.07
CA PRO A 69 10.68 -7.73 0.70
C PRO A 69 10.69 -7.61 2.22
N GLY A 70 10.74 -8.77 2.91
CA GLY A 70 10.72 -8.85 4.36
C GLY A 70 9.34 -9.03 5.00
N TYR A 71 8.25 -8.99 4.21
CA TYR A 71 6.91 -9.34 4.67
C TYR A 71 6.54 -10.77 4.28
N ALA A 72 5.73 -11.43 5.11
CA ALA A 72 5.25 -12.79 4.89
C ALA A 72 6.40 -13.72 4.45
N ASP A 73 6.25 -14.46 3.34
CA ASP A 73 7.31 -15.33 2.82
C ASP A 73 8.24 -14.67 1.77
N SER A 74 8.09 -13.35 1.53
CA SER A 74 9.02 -12.62 0.68
C SER A 74 10.37 -12.43 1.37
N THR A 75 11.44 -12.85 0.68
CA THR A 75 12.80 -12.72 1.21
C THR A 75 13.16 -11.24 1.44
N ARG A 76 13.68 -10.93 2.63
CA ARG A 76 14.16 -9.58 2.97
C ARG A 76 15.22 -9.09 1.99
N LEU A 77 15.18 -7.80 1.65
CA LEU A 77 16.21 -7.06 0.90
C LEU A 77 16.74 -5.93 1.80
N PRO A 78 17.78 -6.17 2.62
CA PRO A 78 18.26 -5.19 3.58
C PRO A 78 18.77 -3.92 2.91
N GLY A 79 18.40 -2.75 3.46
CA GLY A 79 18.86 -1.46 2.97
C GLY A 79 18.22 -1.01 1.66
N ARG A 80 17.12 -1.66 1.24
CA ARG A 80 16.34 -1.27 0.07
C ARG A 80 15.85 0.17 0.17
N THR A 81 15.71 0.80 -0.97
CA THR A 81 14.99 2.05 -1.18
C THR A 81 13.54 1.74 -1.59
N VAL A 82 12.72 2.78 -1.68
CA VAL A 82 11.36 2.66 -2.24
C VAL A 82 11.38 2.11 -3.67
N ALA A 83 12.36 2.50 -4.49
CA ALA A 83 12.49 2.08 -5.89
C ALA A 83 12.77 0.59 -6.07
N ASP A 84 13.33 -0.09 -5.07
CA ASP A 84 13.77 -1.49 -5.19
C ASP A 84 12.62 -2.51 -5.25
N VAL A 85 11.37 -2.08 -5.09
CA VAL A 85 10.18 -2.93 -5.33
C VAL A 85 9.89 -3.14 -6.82
N VAL A 86 10.34 -2.24 -7.69
CA VAL A 86 9.97 -2.24 -9.12
C VAL A 86 10.40 -3.53 -9.84
N PRO A 87 11.63 -4.04 -9.68
CA PRO A 87 12.01 -5.33 -10.24
C PRO A 87 11.13 -6.50 -9.78
N ASP A 88 10.67 -6.49 -8.54
CA ASP A 88 9.82 -7.55 -7.98
C ASP A 88 8.42 -7.50 -8.62
N VAL A 89 7.84 -6.30 -8.80
CA VAL A 89 6.57 -6.09 -9.52
C VAL A 89 6.68 -6.54 -10.97
N LEU A 90 7.76 -6.20 -11.66
CA LEU A 90 7.98 -6.62 -13.05
C LEU A 90 8.11 -8.14 -13.18
N ALA A 91 8.84 -8.79 -12.27
CA ALA A 91 8.97 -10.24 -12.24
C ALA A 91 7.63 -10.95 -12.00
N MET A 92 6.80 -10.42 -11.09
CA MET A 92 5.44 -10.91 -10.87
C MET A 92 4.57 -10.76 -12.13
N ALA A 93 4.59 -9.60 -12.79
CA ALA A 93 3.85 -9.36 -14.03
C ALA A 93 4.28 -10.31 -15.15
N ASP A 94 5.59 -10.60 -15.26
CA ASP A 94 6.14 -11.56 -16.23
C ASP A 94 5.64 -12.99 -16.00
N VAL A 95 5.61 -13.44 -14.74
CA VAL A 95 5.07 -14.76 -14.38
C VAL A 95 3.58 -14.85 -14.67
N LEU A 96 2.84 -13.76 -14.46
CA LEU A 96 1.41 -13.69 -14.78
C LEU A 96 1.13 -13.49 -16.29
N GLY A 97 2.16 -13.40 -17.13
CA GLY A 97 2.04 -13.21 -18.59
C GLY A 97 1.50 -11.84 -19.00
N VAL A 98 1.62 -10.82 -18.12
CA VAL A 98 1.05 -9.49 -18.32
C VAL A 98 2.09 -8.54 -18.88
N GLN A 99 1.78 -7.87 -19.99
CA GLN A 99 2.67 -6.89 -20.60
C GLN A 99 2.49 -5.48 -20.01
N GLN A 100 1.25 -5.09 -19.73
CA GLN A 100 0.92 -3.79 -19.14
C GLN A 100 0.01 -3.96 -17.94
N PHE A 101 0.24 -3.16 -16.91
CA PHE A 101 -0.52 -3.17 -15.67
C PHE A 101 -0.69 -1.75 -15.12
N ALA A 102 -1.68 -1.56 -14.27
CA ALA A 102 -1.76 -0.39 -13.41
C ALA A 102 -1.33 -0.77 -12.00
N VAL A 103 -0.96 0.22 -11.18
CA VAL A 103 -0.53 0.00 -9.80
C VAL A 103 -1.38 0.84 -8.86
N MET A 104 -1.80 0.25 -7.75
CA MET A 104 -2.39 0.94 -6.61
C MET A 104 -1.47 0.80 -5.41
N GLY A 105 -1.30 1.86 -4.63
CA GLY A 105 -0.57 1.81 -3.36
C GLY A 105 -1.31 2.58 -2.29
N THR A 106 -1.54 1.93 -1.14
CA THR A 106 -2.20 2.52 0.01
C THR A 106 -1.19 2.84 1.09
N SER A 107 -1.28 4.02 1.73
CA SER A 107 -0.41 4.39 2.86
C SER A 107 1.08 4.24 2.50
N GLY A 108 1.83 3.42 3.26
CA GLY A 108 3.22 3.05 2.94
C GLY A 108 3.42 2.35 1.59
N GLY A 109 2.36 1.84 0.96
CA GLY A 109 2.42 1.32 -0.42
C GLY A 109 2.48 2.40 -1.50
N GLY A 110 2.01 3.63 -1.19
CA GLY A 110 1.94 4.72 -2.16
C GLY A 110 3.28 5.14 -2.77
N PRO A 111 4.34 5.36 -1.99
CA PRO A 111 5.67 5.65 -2.52
C PRO A 111 6.16 4.57 -3.49
N HIS A 112 5.91 3.30 -3.17
CA HIS A 112 6.26 2.17 -4.02
C HIS A 112 5.46 2.13 -5.33
N ALA A 113 4.17 2.51 -5.29
CA ALA A 113 3.34 2.65 -6.49
C ALA A 113 3.85 3.78 -7.40
N LEU A 114 4.25 4.92 -6.82
CA LEU A 114 4.88 6.02 -7.56
C LEU A 114 6.21 5.59 -8.19
N ALA A 115 7.02 4.77 -7.50
CA ALA A 115 8.24 4.20 -8.07
C ALA A 115 7.95 3.33 -9.31
N CYS A 116 6.90 2.51 -9.28
CA CYS A 116 6.48 1.73 -10.45
C CYS A 116 6.11 2.65 -11.63
N GLY A 117 5.32 3.69 -11.38
CA GLY A 117 4.96 4.67 -12.42
C GLY A 117 6.15 5.41 -13.03
N ALA A 118 7.21 5.63 -12.23
CA ALA A 118 8.41 6.34 -12.69
C ALA A 118 9.43 5.44 -13.40
N LEU A 119 9.50 4.15 -13.05
CA LEU A 119 10.62 3.28 -13.42
C LEU A 119 10.25 2.04 -14.23
N ALA A 120 8.98 1.60 -14.23
CA ALA A 120 8.56 0.41 -14.98
C ALA A 120 8.41 0.65 -16.50
N GLY A 121 8.66 1.87 -16.97
CA GLY A 121 8.55 2.24 -18.40
C GLY A 121 7.12 2.03 -18.90
N ASP A 122 6.99 1.56 -20.14
CA ASP A 122 5.69 1.35 -20.80
C ASP A 122 4.85 0.19 -20.18
N ARG A 123 5.41 -0.51 -19.19
CA ARG A 123 4.72 -1.61 -18.48
C ARG A 123 3.69 -1.09 -17.48
N CYS A 124 3.97 0.02 -16.79
CA CYS A 124 3.01 0.66 -15.89
C CYS A 124 2.27 1.76 -16.64
N VAL A 125 0.93 1.66 -16.75
CA VAL A 125 0.11 2.59 -17.55
C VAL A 125 -0.62 3.62 -16.70
N ALA A 126 -0.83 3.36 -15.41
CA ALA A 126 -1.47 4.28 -14.48
C ALA A 126 -1.10 3.94 -13.02
N VAL A 127 -1.19 4.93 -12.15
CA VAL A 127 -0.93 4.78 -10.71
C VAL A 127 -2.09 5.37 -9.91
N ALA A 128 -2.59 4.62 -8.91
CA ALA A 128 -3.44 5.16 -7.85
C ALA A 128 -2.65 5.23 -6.55
N VAL A 129 -2.72 6.36 -5.87
CA VAL A 129 -2.06 6.62 -4.59
C VAL A 129 -3.14 6.98 -3.58
N VAL A 130 -3.27 6.17 -2.54
CA VAL A 130 -4.34 6.30 -1.54
C VAL A 130 -3.74 6.57 -0.17
N SER A 131 -4.04 7.73 0.42
CA SER A 131 -3.61 8.11 1.78
C SER A 131 -2.10 7.92 2.00
N SER A 132 -1.26 8.42 1.09
CA SER A 132 0.17 8.10 1.02
C SER A 132 1.06 9.17 1.63
N VAL A 133 2.18 8.75 2.23
CA VAL A 133 3.25 9.65 2.66
C VAL A 133 3.94 10.30 1.45
N GLY A 134 4.37 11.56 1.63
CA GLY A 134 5.34 12.23 0.75
C GLY A 134 6.78 11.93 1.18
N PRO A 135 7.80 12.38 0.41
CA PRO A 135 9.21 12.17 0.76
C PRO A 135 9.60 12.91 2.05
N TRP A 136 10.38 12.25 2.91
CA TRP A 136 10.85 12.83 4.18
C TRP A 136 11.54 14.19 4.03
N ALA A 137 12.40 14.34 3.05
CA ALA A 137 13.17 15.57 2.84
C ALA A 137 12.53 16.55 1.83
N ALA A 138 11.21 16.43 1.60
CA ALA A 138 10.50 17.26 0.65
C ALA A 138 10.45 18.73 1.13
N GLU A 139 10.86 19.66 0.29
CA GLU A 139 10.77 21.09 0.58
C GLU A 139 9.29 21.52 0.73
N GLY A 140 8.95 22.17 1.81
CA GLY A 140 7.59 22.62 2.09
C GLY A 140 6.67 21.57 2.70
N LEU A 141 7.14 20.37 2.99
CA LEU A 141 6.41 19.33 3.74
C LEU A 141 7.07 19.10 5.10
N ASP A 142 6.38 19.44 6.18
CA ASP A 142 6.73 18.91 7.49
C ASP A 142 6.13 17.50 7.62
N PHE A 143 6.99 16.48 7.54
CA PHE A 143 6.56 15.10 7.43
C PHE A 143 5.73 14.60 8.62
N LEU A 144 6.06 15.04 9.84
CA LEU A 144 5.40 14.58 11.07
C LEU A 144 4.22 15.47 11.49
N ASP A 145 4.10 16.68 10.95
CA ASP A 145 3.06 17.64 11.37
C ASP A 145 1.64 17.08 11.15
N GLY A 146 0.91 16.90 12.24
CA GLY A 146 -0.44 16.35 12.25
C GLY A 146 -0.55 14.84 12.26
N MET A 147 0.57 14.10 12.29
CA MET A 147 0.54 12.64 12.51
C MET A 147 0.11 12.31 13.95
N GLY A 148 -0.54 11.15 14.13
CA GLY A 148 -0.82 10.63 15.48
C GLY A 148 0.46 10.22 16.22
N GLU A 149 0.41 10.25 17.55
CA GLU A 149 1.55 9.99 18.43
C GLU A 149 2.30 8.68 18.12
N GLY A 150 1.57 7.63 17.71
CA GLY A 150 2.19 6.34 17.32
C GLY A 150 3.18 6.52 16.16
N ASN A 151 2.79 7.22 15.12
CA ASN A 151 3.65 7.46 13.95
C ASN A 151 4.83 8.40 14.28
N GLU A 152 4.62 9.40 15.14
CA GLU A 152 5.73 10.26 15.60
C GLU A 152 6.80 9.46 16.32
N VAL A 153 6.41 8.51 17.19
CA VAL A 153 7.33 7.61 17.91
C VAL A 153 8.04 6.66 16.95
N GLU A 154 7.32 6.09 15.99
CA GLU A 154 7.83 5.16 14.98
C GLU A 154 8.88 5.81 14.09
N PHE A 155 8.53 6.91 13.44
CA PHE A 155 9.48 7.64 12.59
C PHE A 155 10.62 8.29 13.38
N GLY A 156 10.37 8.72 14.62
CA GLY A 156 11.43 9.15 15.54
C GLY A 156 12.48 8.06 15.76
N ALA A 157 12.03 6.82 16.01
CA ALA A 157 12.94 5.67 16.15
C ALA A 157 13.64 5.31 14.82
N ALA A 158 12.98 5.48 13.67
CA ALA A 158 13.58 5.28 12.35
C ALA A 158 14.74 6.25 12.09
N LEU A 159 14.60 7.51 12.51
CA LEU A 159 15.65 8.53 12.41
C LEU A 159 16.84 8.27 13.34
N GLU A 160 16.61 7.63 14.51
CA GLU A 160 17.69 7.16 15.37
C GLU A 160 18.47 5.98 14.78
N GLY A 161 17.87 5.28 13.80
CA GLY A 161 18.46 4.22 13.03
C GLY A 161 17.88 2.83 13.29
N GLU A 162 18.24 1.89 12.40
CA GLU A 162 17.68 0.53 12.33
C GLU A 162 17.61 -0.19 13.68
N LYS A 163 18.66 -0.05 14.51
CA LYS A 163 18.72 -0.74 15.82
C LYS A 163 17.64 -0.28 16.79
N GLN A 164 17.34 1.01 16.83
CA GLN A 164 16.33 1.57 17.75
C GLN A 164 14.93 1.29 17.21
N LEU A 165 14.72 1.52 15.92
CA LEU A 165 13.48 1.15 15.25
C LEU A 165 13.13 -0.32 15.49
N ARG A 166 14.06 -1.24 15.22
CA ARG A 166 13.83 -2.68 15.39
C ARG A 166 13.42 -3.07 16.80
N LYS A 167 14.02 -2.45 17.82
CA LYS A 167 13.62 -2.70 19.23
C LYS A 167 12.18 -2.30 19.49
N LEU A 168 11.76 -1.15 18.98
CA LEU A 168 10.39 -0.65 19.11
C LEU A 168 9.42 -1.58 18.40
N LEU A 169 9.69 -1.90 17.13
CA LEU A 169 8.81 -2.71 16.30
C LEU A 169 8.65 -4.15 16.82
N VAL A 170 9.68 -4.74 17.42
CA VAL A 170 9.58 -6.06 18.07
C VAL A 170 8.60 -6.01 19.23
N LEU A 171 8.64 -4.97 20.07
CA LEU A 171 7.70 -4.82 21.19
C LEU A 171 6.26 -4.64 20.66
N TRP A 172 6.07 -3.77 19.68
CA TRP A 172 4.74 -3.54 19.09
C TRP A 172 4.19 -4.78 18.41
N ARG A 173 5.03 -5.53 17.68
CA ARG A 173 4.64 -6.82 17.10
C ARG A 173 4.12 -7.79 18.17
N GLU A 174 4.84 -7.93 19.29
CA GLU A 174 4.43 -8.81 20.39
C GLU A 174 3.06 -8.38 20.96
N GLU A 175 2.84 -7.09 21.14
CA GLU A 175 1.56 -6.53 21.61
C GLU A 175 0.42 -6.79 20.61
N ILE A 176 0.63 -6.49 19.33
CA ILE A 176 -0.36 -6.69 18.25
C ILE A 176 -0.76 -8.17 18.16
N LEU A 177 0.21 -9.09 18.14
CA LEU A 177 -0.07 -10.52 17.98
C LEU A 177 -0.65 -11.17 19.24
N ALA A 178 -0.27 -10.71 20.44
CA ALA A 178 -0.74 -11.29 21.70
C ALA A 178 -2.19 -10.92 22.05
N ALA A 179 -2.63 -9.72 21.70
CA ALA A 179 -3.91 -9.18 22.14
C ALA A 179 -5.07 -9.40 21.12
N GLY A 180 -4.82 -10.08 20.01
CA GLY A 180 -5.84 -10.38 19.00
C GLY A 180 -6.46 -9.11 18.39
N GLU A 181 -7.71 -9.20 17.92
CA GLU A 181 -8.44 -8.06 17.33
C GLU A 181 -8.46 -6.83 18.25
N GLN A 182 -8.57 -7.02 19.56
CA GLN A 182 -8.58 -5.91 20.53
C GLN A 182 -7.22 -5.22 20.64
N GLY A 183 -6.11 -5.96 20.50
CA GLY A 183 -4.77 -5.39 20.49
C GLY A 183 -4.49 -4.58 19.23
N THR A 184 -4.96 -5.07 18.10
CA THR A 184 -4.88 -4.32 16.84
C THR A 184 -5.62 -2.99 16.94
N LEU A 185 -6.84 -3.00 17.52
CA LEU A 185 -7.60 -1.75 17.76
C LEU A 185 -6.85 -0.81 18.71
N ALA A 186 -6.27 -1.34 19.79
CA ALA A 186 -5.54 -0.55 20.77
C ALA A 186 -4.26 0.05 20.18
N SER A 187 -3.51 -0.69 19.36
CA SER A 187 -2.29 -0.21 18.71
C SER A 187 -2.53 0.94 17.73
N LEU A 188 -3.69 0.97 17.09
CA LEU A 188 -4.06 2.00 16.13
C LEU A 188 -4.78 3.21 16.77
N GLN A 189 -5.17 3.14 18.05
CA GLN A 189 -6.04 4.15 18.66
C GLN A 189 -5.50 5.58 18.58
N SER A 190 -4.19 5.78 18.69
CA SER A 190 -3.54 7.10 18.63
C SER A 190 -3.49 7.72 17.24
N VAL A 191 -3.71 6.92 16.20
CA VAL A 191 -3.63 7.33 14.80
C VAL A 191 -4.99 7.30 14.08
N LEU A 192 -6.06 6.76 14.72
CA LEU A 192 -7.39 6.70 14.12
C LEU A 192 -8.15 8.01 14.27
N SER A 193 -8.53 8.60 13.15
CA SER A 193 -9.46 9.73 13.09
C SER A 193 -10.90 9.34 13.45
N PRO A 194 -11.80 10.30 13.78
CA PRO A 194 -13.19 9.98 14.09
C PRO A 194 -13.94 9.18 13.02
N PRO A 195 -13.81 9.43 11.70
CA PRO A 195 -14.38 8.56 10.68
C PRO A 195 -13.77 7.14 10.69
N ASP A 196 -12.46 7.01 10.89
CA ASP A 196 -11.78 5.72 10.90
C ASP A 196 -12.18 4.85 12.10
N GLN A 197 -12.35 5.46 13.28
CA GLN A 197 -12.86 4.77 14.48
C GLN A 197 -14.22 4.13 14.27
N LYS A 198 -15.09 4.74 13.46
CA LYS A 198 -16.43 4.22 13.19
C LYS A 198 -16.42 2.96 12.34
N VAL A 199 -15.45 2.83 11.43
CA VAL A 199 -15.35 1.69 10.52
C VAL A 199 -14.48 0.57 11.08
N MET A 200 -13.62 0.84 12.06
CA MET A 200 -12.76 -0.13 12.71
C MET A 200 -13.53 -1.07 13.65
N THR A 201 -14.52 -1.78 13.11
CA THR A 201 -15.41 -2.69 13.83
C THR A 201 -15.69 -3.95 13.02
N GLY A 202 -16.17 -5.00 13.70
CA GLY A 202 -16.70 -6.21 13.07
C GLY A 202 -15.73 -6.88 12.09
N GLU A 203 -16.19 -7.09 10.87
CA GLU A 203 -15.42 -7.79 9.82
C GLU A 203 -14.16 -7.05 9.40
N PHE A 204 -14.21 -5.73 9.33
CA PHE A 204 -13.05 -4.93 8.97
C PHE A 204 -11.94 -4.99 10.03
N ALA A 205 -12.30 -4.88 11.32
CA ALA A 205 -11.33 -5.03 12.41
C ALA A 205 -10.65 -6.41 12.41
N ARG A 206 -11.43 -7.47 12.10
CA ARG A 206 -10.90 -8.82 11.94
C ARG A 206 -9.96 -8.91 10.75
N HIS A 207 -10.33 -8.36 9.60
CA HIS A 207 -9.47 -8.33 8.41
C HIS A 207 -8.15 -7.61 8.69
N MET A 208 -8.18 -6.45 9.35
CA MET A 208 -6.96 -5.72 9.73
C MET A 208 -6.06 -6.53 10.66
N HIS A 209 -6.66 -7.23 11.63
CA HIS A 209 -5.90 -8.12 12.51
C HIS A 209 -5.24 -9.28 11.73
N GLU A 210 -5.99 -9.95 10.86
CA GLU A 210 -5.46 -11.02 9.99
C GLU A 210 -4.37 -10.51 9.04
N SER A 211 -4.52 -9.29 8.52
CA SER A 211 -3.52 -8.61 7.68
C SER A 211 -2.22 -8.36 8.45
N PHE A 212 -2.31 -7.83 9.68
CA PHE A 212 -1.14 -7.65 10.54
C PHE A 212 -0.50 -8.97 10.94
N GLN A 213 -1.29 -10.00 11.23
CA GLN A 213 -0.74 -11.34 11.50
C GLN A 213 0.07 -11.85 10.32
N LEU A 214 -0.45 -11.77 9.10
CA LEU A 214 0.24 -12.19 7.89
C LEU A 214 1.51 -11.37 7.64
N ALA A 215 1.45 -10.05 7.81
CA ALA A 215 2.59 -9.16 7.61
C ALA A 215 3.73 -9.46 8.59
N LEU A 216 3.37 -9.78 9.84
CA LEU A 216 4.29 -9.86 10.97
C LEU A 216 4.61 -11.29 11.41
N GLU A 217 4.10 -12.34 10.72
CA GLU A 217 4.33 -13.75 11.09
C GLU A 217 5.82 -14.10 11.18
N ASN A 218 6.63 -13.60 10.26
CA ASN A 218 8.06 -13.88 10.17
C ASN A 218 8.95 -12.80 10.81
N GLY A 219 8.38 -11.80 11.47
CA GLY A 219 9.13 -10.76 12.19
C GLY A 219 8.74 -9.34 11.76
N VAL A 220 9.67 -8.39 11.94
CA VAL A 220 9.46 -6.96 11.71
C VAL A 220 10.36 -6.41 10.59
N ASP A 221 11.01 -7.28 9.83
CA ASP A 221 12.01 -6.85 8.85
C ASP A 221 11.41 -6.02 7.72
N GLY A 222 10.27 -6.44 7.17
CA GLY A 222 9.56 -5.70 6.15
C GLY A 222 9.11 -4.32 6.63
N TRP A 223 8.53 -4.26 7.83
CA TRP A 223 8.09 -3.03 8.48
C TRP A 223 9.25 -2.04 8.67
N GLY A 224 10.32 -2.48 9.36
CA GLY A 224 11.47 -1.61 9.59
C GLY A 224 12.21 -1.18 8.33
N ASP A 225 12.27 -2.03 7.30
CA ASP A 225 12.89 -1.66 6.02
C ASP A 225 12.03 -0.63 5.25
N ASP A 226 10.68 -0.67 5.36
CA ASP A 226 9.79 0.36 4.82
C ASP A 226 10.02 1.71 5.51
N ASP A 227 9.98 1.77 6.85
CA ASP A 227 10.17 3.02 7.59
C ASP A 227 11.52 3.67 7.29
N LEU A 228 12.58 2.85 7.22
CA LEU A 228 13.91 3.33 6.83
C LEU A 228 13.95 3.82 5.38
N ALA A 229 13.21 3.19 4.47
CA ALA A 229 13.13 3.62 3.08
C ALA A 229 12.37 4.95 2.93
N PHE A 230 11.32 5.17 3.74
CA PHE A 230 10.55 6.42 3.70
C PHE A 230 11.36 7.62 4.20
N THR A 231 12.23 7.42 5.19
CA THR A 231 13.06 8.49 5.79
C THR A 231 14.35 8.78 5.01
N ARG A 232 14.56 8.13 3.85
CA ARG A 232 15.74 8.27 2.98
C ARG A 232 15.31 8.68 1.56
N PRO A 233 16.27 9.03 0.67
CA PRO A 233 15.94 9.21 -0.74
C PRO A 233 15.28 7.96 -1.32
N TRP A 234 14.15 8.13 -1.98
CA TRP A 234 13.33 7.04 -2.51
C TRP A 234 13.96 6.24 -3.65
N GLY A 235 15.06 6.75 -4.24
CA GLY A 235 15.77 6.08 -5.34
C GLY A 235 15.25 6.45 -6.74
N PHE A 236 14.28 7.36 -6.84
CA PHE A 236 13.77 7.90 -8.10
C PHE A 236 13.33 9.36 -7.95
N ASP A 237 13.06 10.01 -9.09
CA ASP A 237 12.59 11.38 -9.16
C ASP A 237 11.09 11.38 -9.55
N LEU A 238 10.25 12.03 -8.74
CA LEU A 238 8.81 12.18 -9.01
C LEU A 238 8.54 12.89 -10.35
N ALA A 239 9.42 13.80 -10.78
CA ALA A 239 9.30 14.49 -12.06
C ALA A 239 9.38 13.55 -13.28
N ARG A 240 9.84 12.29 -13.09
CA ARG A 240 9.90 11.27 -14.16
C ARG A 240 8.60 10.51 -14.37
N LEU A 241 7.58 10.73 -13.54
CA LEU A 241 6.27 10.12 -13.70
C LEU A 241 5.60 10.66 -14.99
N GLY A 242 5.54 9.80 -16.01
CA GLY A 242 4.92 10.10 -17.31
C GLY A 242 3.48 9.61 -17.45
N VAL A 243 3.04 8.74 -16.54
CA VAL A 243 1.70 8.14 -16.54
C VAL A 243 0.70 8.94 -15.72
N PRO A 244 -0.63 8.80 -15.96
CA PRO A 244 -1.64 9.38 -15.07
C PRO A 244 -1.50 8.88 -13.63
N VAL A 245 -1.59 9.80 -12.67
CA VAL A 245 -1.60 9.50 -11.24
C VAL A 245 -2.91 9.95 -10.63
N PHE A 246 -3.64 9.04 -10.02
CA PHE A 246 -4.89 9.29 -9.30
C PHE A 246 -4.60 9.30 -7.80
N LEU A 247 -4.62 10.48 -7.20
CA LEU A 247 -4.35 10.65 -5.78
C LEU A 247 -5.67 10.78 -5.01
N TRP A 248 -5.80 9.97 -3.97
CA TRP A 248 -6.96 9.94 -3.08
C TRP A 248 -6.51 10.17 -1.64
N GLN A 249 -7.02 11.23 -1.00
CA GLN A 249 -6.62 11.62 0.35
C GLN A 249 -7.81 12.08 1.19
N GLY A 250 -7.96 11.53 2.39
CA GLY A 250 -8.92 11.99 3.38
C GLY A 250 -8.43 13.26 4.10
N GLU A 251 -9.29 14.27 4.27
CA GLU A 251 -8.90 15.50 4.98
C GLU A 251 -8.93 15.34 6.51
N GLN A 252 -9.44 14.22 7.02
CA GLN A 252 -9.42 13.88 8.45
C GLN A 252 -8.37 12.79 8.79
N ASP A 253 -7.45 12.50 7.88
CA ASP A 253 -6.42 11.47 8.06
C ASP A 253 -5.40 11.92 9.14
N LEU A 254 -5.23 11.08 10.20
CA LEU A 254 -4.25 11.26 11.27
C LEU A 254 -3.07 10.29 11.17
N MET A 255 -3.15 9.28 10.30
CA MET A 255 -2.01 8.39 10.01
C MET A 255 -1.07 9.06 9.03
N VAL A 256 -1.64 9.56 7.92
CA VAL A 256 -0.92 10.35 6.91
C VAL A 256 -1.69 11.66 6.70
N PRO A 257 -1.28 12.73 7.35
CA PRO A 257 -1.99 14.01 7.30
C PRO A 257 -2.20 14.53 5.87
N PRO A 258 -3.29 15.29 5.63
CA PRO A 258 -3.63 15.80 4.30
C PRO A 258 -2.53 16.67 3.65
N ALA A 259 -1.59 17.17 4.44
CA ALA A 259 -0.42 17.92 3.95
C ALA A 259 0.40 17.08 2.96
N HIS A 260 0.55 15.76 3.20
CA HIS A 260 1.24 14.85 2.30
C HIS A 260 0.54 14.73 0.95
N GLY A 261 -0.78 14.50 0.97
CA GLY A 261 -1.58 14.40 -0.26
C GLY A 261 -1.57 15.69 -1.07
N ARG A 262 -1.66 16.88 -0.41
CA ARG A 262 -1.56 18.17 -1.07
C ARG A 262 -0.20 18.38 -1.69
N TRP A 263 0.86 18.06 -0.96
CA TRP A 263 2.22 18.16 -1.47
C TRP A 263 2.46 17.24 -2.69
N LEU A 264 2.03 15.98 -2.60
CA LEU A 264 2.12 15.05 -3.72
C LEU A 264 1.31 15.51 -4.93
N ALA A 265 0.12 16.10 -4.73
CA ALA A 265 -0.72 16.62 -5.81
C ALA A 265 -0.05 17.76 -6.58
N GLU A 266 0.80 18.56 -5.92
CA GLU A 266 1.56 19.65 -6.54
C GLU A 266 2.88 19.16 -7.18
N ALA A 267 3.55 18.18 -6.55
CA ALA A 267 4.85 17.69 -6.98
C ALA A 267 4.82 16.65 -8.10
N VAL A 268 3.72 15.88 -8.19
CA VAL A 268 3.60 14.77 -9.16
C VAL A 268 3.00 15.29 -10.47
N PRO A 269 3.69 15.11 -11.62
CA PRO A 269 3.12 15.46 -12.92
C PRO A 269 1.85 14.65 -13.23
N ASN A 270 0.92 15.24 -13.97
CA ASN A 270 -0.34 14.59 -14.39
C ASN A 270 -1.18 14.02 -13.22
N CYS A 271 -1.04 14.56 -12.02
CA CYS A 271 -1.79 14.15 -10.86
C CYS A 271 -3.25 14.64 -10.91
N ARG A 272 -4.17 13.71 -10.75
CA ARG A 272 -5.62 13.96 -10.60
C ARG A 272 -5.99 13.72 -9.15
N ALA A 273 -5.92 14.76 -8.32
CA ALA A 273 -6.12 14.64 -6.89
C ALA A 273 -7.58 14.76 -6.46
N ARG A 274 -8.01 13.91 -5.54
CA ARG A 274 -9.28 13.96 -4.82
C ARG A 274 -9.02 14.05 -3.32
N LEU A 275 -9.23 15.23 -2.77
CA LEU A 275 -9.15 15.50 -1.33
C LEU A 275 -10.57 15.47 -0.78
N LEU A 276 -10.88 14.53 0.10
CA LEU A 276 -12.25 14.25 0.56
C LEU A 276 -12.45 14.67 2.02
N PRO A 277 -13.31 15.69 2.29
CA PRO A 277 -13.42 16.29 3.62
C PRO A 277 -13.93 15.37 4.72
N GLU A 278 -14.71 14.35 4.36
CA GLU A 278 -15.40 13.47 5.30
C GLU A 278 -14.62 12.17 5.59
N ASP A 279 -13.57 11.89 4.82
CA ASP A 279 -12.82 10.65 4.92
C ASP A 279 -11.54 10.81 5.75
N GLY A 280 -11.16 9.76 6.46
CA GLY A 280 -9.88 9.57 7.15
C GLY A 280 -8.95 8.68 6.32
N HIS A 281 -8.09 7.95 6.99
CA HIS A 281 -7.12 7.04 6.38
C HIS A 281 -7.77 5.76 5.84
N LEU A 282 -8.48 5.05 6.73
CA LEU A 282 -9.08 3.75 6.43
C LEU A 282 -10.37 3.87 5.62
N THR A 283 -11.17 4.90 5.91
CA THR A 283 -12.42 5.14 5.20
C THR A 283 -12.21 5.43 3.73
N MET A 284 -11.07 5.98 3.34
CA MET A 284 -10.75 6.24 1.94
C MET A 284 -10.82 4.95 1.11
N LEU A 285 -10.09 3.92 1.49
CA LEU A 285 -10.08 2.66 0.77
C LEU A 285 -11.39 1.87 0.94
N LEU A 286 -12.03 1.94 2.12
CA LEU A 286 -13.28 1.22 2.39
C LEU A 286 -14.48 1.77 1.61
N ASN A 287 -14.57 3.10 1.49
CA ASN A 287 -15.72 3.76 0.89
C ASN A 287 -15.61 3.93 -0.63
N ARG A 288 -14.39 3.87 -1.18
CA ARG A 288 -14.09 4.25 -2.57
C ARG A 288 -13.39 3.20 -3.44
N PRO A 289 -13.40 1.89 -3.10
CA PRO A 289 -12.60 0.91 -3.85
C PRO A 289 -13.02 0.85 -5.33
N ALA A 290 -14.33 0.94 -5.62
CA ALA A 290 -14.84 0.90 -6.99
C ALA A 290 -14.44 2.15 -7.80
N GLU A 291 -14.43 3.33 -7.19
CA GLU A 291 -14.03 4.57 -7.85
C GLU A 291 -12.52 4.57 -8.15
N ILE A 292 -11.71 4.11 -7.19
CA ILE A 292 -10.25 3.99 -7.35
C ILE A 292 -9.91 3.01 -8.47
N LEU A 293 -10.52 1.82 -8.46
CA LEU A 293 -10.28 0.82 -9.50
C LEU A 293 -10.84 1.24 -10.87
N ALA A 294 -11.95 1.99 -10.93
CA ALA A 294 -12.49 2.50 -12.18
C ALA A 294 -11.55 3.51 -12.87
N ASP A 295 -10.85 4.36 -12.07
CA ASP A 295 -9.83 5.25 -12.63
C ASP A 295 -8.70 4.45 -13.32
N LEU A 296 -8.21 3.38 -12.68
CA LEU A 296 -7.16 2.52 -13.23
C LEU A 296 -7.63 1.67 -14.41
N ALA A 297 -8.84 1.11 -14.32
CA ALA A 297 -9.43 0.31 -15.38
C ALA A 297 -9.63 1.12 -16.68
N ALA A 298 -10.01 2.39 -16.58
CA ALA A 298 -10.16 3.27 -17.73
C ALA A 298 -8.86 3.46 -18.51
N GLU A 299 -7.72 3.58 -17.82
CA GLU A 299 -6.41 3.72 -18.48
C GLU A 299 -5.91 2.37 -19.04
N LEU A 300 -6.24 1.24 -18.39
CA LEU A 300 -5.92 -0.11 -18.90
C LEU A 300 -6.69 -0.45 -20.17
N HIS A 301 -7.98 -0.11 -20.27
CA HIS A 301 -8.81 -0.36 -21.43
C HIS A 301 -8.56 0.63 -22.60
N GLY A 302 -7.99 1.80 -22.32
CA GLY A 302 -7.66 2.81 -23.34
C GLY A 302 -6.42 2.49 -24.17
N GLN A 303 -5.74 1.37 -23.91
CA GLN A 303 -4.53 0.92 -24.62
C GLN A 303 -4.86 -0.09 -25.76
N ASP A 304 -6.14 -0.52 -25.91
CA ASP A 304 -6.60 -1.44 -26.96
C ASP A 304 -6.86 -0.76 -28.31
#